data_4195cfb27d595820f79ce8bfebe93d4c
#
_entry.id   4195cfb27d595820f79ce8bfebe93d4c
#
_cell.length_a   1.000
_cell.length_b   1.000
_cell.length_c   1.000
_cell.angle_alpha   90.00
_cell.angle_beta   90.00
_cell.angle_gamma   90.00
#
_symmetry.space_group_name_H-M   'P 1'
#
loop_
_entity.id
_entity.type
_entity.pdbx_description
1 polymer ?
#
loop_
_entity_poly.entity_id
_entity_poly.type
_entity_poly.pdbx_seq_one_letter_code
_entity_poly.pdbx_strand_id
1 'polypeptide(L)'
;PTNYSKAESYYRDVIDAGDGDYYEGAIFSLALMYATKTNDNYKAFPLWKLSAERGNTTAKYNLGLCYHNAWGTSRDDNQALYWWRQAGAEGDENARNNAQILEQEMRGGNSYNNTGYQNTAPKKSGGCYVATAVYGSYDCPEVWTLRRFRDNTLTETWHGRAFIRVYYAISPTLVKWFGHTEWFNHMWRGTLDRMVNKLQNDGVESTPYEDKEF
;
A
#
# COMPACT_ATOMS: atom_id res chain seq x y z
N PRO A 1 26.01 13.64 7.79
CA PRO A 1 25.00 12.64 7.41
C PRO A 1 24.07 12.41 8.60
N THR A 2 22.79 12.74 8.40
CA THR A 2 21.77 12.55 9.43
C THR A 2 21.56 11.06 9.61
N ASN A 3 21.77 10.54 10.81
CA ASN A 3 21.67 9.11 11.08
C ASN A 3 20.19 8.73 11.32
N TYR A 4 19.45 8.56 10.23
CA TYR A 4 18.03 8.18 10.29
C TYR A 4 17.80 6.82 10.96
N SER A 5 18.75 5.89 10.87
CA SER A 5 18.67 4.59 11.54
C SER A 5 18.64 4.72 13.05
N LYS A 6 19.42 5.66 13.59
CA LYS A 6 19.42 5.93 15.03
C LYS A 6 18.13 6.60 15.48
N ALA A 7 17.59 7.54 14.69
CA ALA A 7 16.30 8.16 14.97
C ALA A 7 15.15 7.13 14.91
N GLU A 8 15.19 6.25 13.90
CA GLU A 8 14.23 5.15 13.79
C GLU A 8 14.24 4.25 15.03
N SER A 9 15.42 3.86 15.50
CA SER A 9 15.55 3.04 16.72
C SER A 9 14.91 3.73 17.92
N TYR A 10 15.21 5.01 18.16
CA TYR A 10 14.63 5.74 19.30
C TYR A 10 13.11 5.84 19.22
N TYR A 11 12.55 6.14 18.05
CA TYR A 11 11.09 6.20 17.92
C TYR A 11 10.44 4.83 18.12
N ARG A 12 11.06 3.76 17.61
CA ARG A 12 10.58 2.38 17.82
C ARG A 12 10.62 1.98 19.28
N ASP A 13 11.70 2.29 20.00
CA ASP A 13 11.83 2.00 21.43
C ASP A 13 10.69 2.66 22.24
N VAL A 14 10.32 3.90 21.89
CA VAL A 14 9.19 4.60 22.52
C VAL A 14 7.85 3.96 22.15
N ILE A 15 7.68 3.56 20.88
CA ILE A 15 6.46 2.91 20.42
C ILE A 15 6.30 1.52 21.02
N ASP A 16 7.38 0.76 21.13
CA ASP A 16 7.39 -0.60 21.70
C ASP A 16 7.16 -0.59 23.23
N ALA A 17 7.49 0.52 23.91
CA ALA A 17 7.13 0.74 25.31
C ALA A 17 5.61 0.89 25.51
N GLY A 18 4.85 1.21 24.48
CA GLY A 18 3.38 1.04 24.38
C GLY A 18 2.54 2.15 24.99
N ASP A 19 3.08 3.00 25.84
CA ASP A 19 2.38 4.12 26.48
C ASP A 19 3.32 5.24 26.90
N GLY A 20 2.76 6.32 27.38
CA GLY A 20 3.52 7.48 27.87
C GLY A 20 3.34 8.72 27.04
N ASP A 21 3.79 9.86 27.59
CA ASP A 21 3.59 11.22 27.04
C ASP A 21 4.20 11.40 25.64
N TYR A 22 5.18 10.58 25.26
CA TYR A 22 5.90 10.70 23.99
C TYR A 22 5.43 9.72 22.91
N TYR A 23 4.54 8.78 23.24
CA TYR A 23 4.11 7.72 22.34
C TYR A 23 3.49 8.25 21.03
N GLU A 24 2.52 9.16 21.14
CA GLU A 24 1.85 9.76 19.97
C GLU A 24 2.84 10.57 19.11
N GLY A 25 3.72 11.34 19.77
CA GLY A 25 4.76 12.08 19.10
C GLY A 25 5.77 11.20 18.37
N ALA A 26 6.11 10.05 18.93
CA ALA A 26 7.01 9.08 18.31
C ALA A 26 6.41 8.45 17.07
N ILE A 27 5.14 8.01 17.12
CA ILE A 27 4.41 7.47 15.96
C ILE A 27 4.38 8.49 14.83
N PHE A 28 3.94 9.72 15.13
CA PHE A 28 3.86 10.80 14.16
C PHE A 28 5.23 11.14 13.54
N SER A 29 6.27 11.28 14.37
CA SER A 29 7.62 11.62 13.91
C SER A 29 8.24 10.51 13.05
N LEU A 30 8.01 9.26 13.42
CA LEU A 30 8.48 8.12 12.63
C LEU A 30 7.76 8.05 11.27
N ALA A 31 6.45 8.25 11.25
CA ALA A 31 5.67 8.32 10.02
C ALA A 31 6.17 9.44 9.10
N LEU A 32 6.38 10.63 9.67
CA LEU A 32 6.88 11.79 8.93
C LEU A 32 8.29 11.55 8.39
N MET A 33 9.16 10.91 9.17
CA MET A 33 10.52 10.56 8.74
C MET A 33 10.47 9.58 7.55
N TYR A 34 9.66 8.55 7.63
CA TYR A 34 9.50 7.60 6.51
C TYR A 34 8.97 8.28 5.26
N ALA A 35 7.93 9.10 5.37
CA ALA A 35 7.32 9.77 4.24
C ALA A 35 8.24 10.81 3.58
N THR A 36 9.02 11.57 4.38
CA THR A 36 9.74 12.76 3.86
C THR A 36 11.24 12.57 3.68
N LYS A 37 11.87 11.71 4.46
CA LYS A 37 13.34 11.57 4.48
C LYS A 37 13.82 10.29 3.81
N THR A 38 13.07 9.21 3.94
CA THR A 38 13.41 7.93 3.32
C THR A 38 12.51 7.59 2.14
N ASN A 39 11.43 8.35 1.93
CA ASN A 39 10.39 8.14 0.92
C ASN A 39 9.80 6.71 0.96
N ASP A 40 9.74 6.13 2.17
CA ASP A 40 9.22 4.79 2.42
C ASP A 40 7.76 4.88 2.86
N ASN A 41 6.89 5.07 1.89
CA ASN A 41 5.46 5.22 2.13
C ASN A 41 4.81 3.96 2.71
N TYR A 42 5.39 2.78 2.48
CA TYR A 42 4.88 1.52 3.03
C TYR A 42 5.08 1.44 4.55
N LYS A 43 6.19 1.99 5.05
CA LYS A 43 6.40 2.10 6.49
C LYS A 43 5.65 3.29 7.09
N ALA A 44 5.48 4.38 6.32
CA ALA A 44 4.76 5.56 6.79
C ALA A 44 3.26 5.30 6.94
N PHE A 45 2.62 4.60 5.99
CA PHE A 45 1.17 4.39 5.96
C PHE A 45 0.59 3.77 7.25
N PRO A 46 1.09 2.63 7.76
CA PRO A 46 0.55 2.04 8.99
C PRO A 46 0.70 2.95 10.21
N LEU A 47 1.74 3.78 10.26
CA LEU A 47 1.95 4.74 11.33
C LEU A 47 1.01 5.94 11.21
N TRP A 48 0.78 6.45 9.97
CA TRP A 48 -0.26 7.46 9.74
C TRP A 48 -1.63 6.95 10.15
N LYS A 49 -1.96 5.69 9.81
CA LYS A 49 -3.22 5.06 10.20
C LYS A 49 -3.36 4.98 11.71
N LEU A 50 -2.35 4.47 12.39
CA LEU A 50 -2.33 4.36 13.85
C LEU A 50 -2.49 5.73 14.53
N SER A 51 -1.75 6.74 14.08
CA SER A 51 -1.83 8.10 14.64
C SER A 51 -3.18 8.77 14.36
N ALA A 52 -3.77 8.54 13.17
CA ALA A 52 -5.09 9.07 12.80
C ALA A 52 -6.22 8.44 13.63
N GLU A 53 -6.17 7.13 13.85
CA GLU A 53 -7.14 6.39 14.68
C GLU A 53 -7.09 6.84 16.16
N ARG A 54 -5.95 7.35 16.62
CA ARG A 54 -5.76 7.94 17.94
C ARG A 54 -6.14 9.42 18.02
N GLY A 55 -6.62 10.00 16.93
CA GLY A 55 -7.20 11.34 16.92
C GLY A 55 -6.30 12.44 16.39
N ASN A 56 -5.06 12.16 15.96
CA ASN A 56 -4.17 13.18 15.42
C ASN A 56 -4.69 13.72 14.08
N THR A 57 -5.11 14.99 14.05
CA THR A 57 -5.70 15.66 12.89
C THR A 57 -4.76 15.71 11.69
N THR A 58 -3.48 16.00 11.91
CA THR A 58 -2.48 16.03 10.82
C THR A 58 -2.24 14.63 10.25
N ALA A 59 -2.27 13.59 11.10
CA ALA A 59 -2.17 12.22 10.63
C ALA A 59 -3.40 11.80 9.81
N LYS A 60 -4.60 12.24 10.18
CA LYS A 60 -5.84 12.04 9.37
C LYS A 60 -5.69 12.66 7.98
N TYR A 61 -5.16 13.89 7.91
CA TYR A 61 -4.89 14.54 6.61
C TYR A 61 -3.90 13.73 5.77
N ASN A 62 -2.76 13.32 6.35
CA ASN A 62 -1.75 12.52 5.65
C ASN A 62 -2.26 11.14 5.26
N LEU A 63 -3.09 10.50 6.08
CA LEU A 63 -3.74 9.24 5.75
C LEU A 63 -4.69 9.37 4.55
N GLY A 64 -5.43 10.48 4.47
CA GLY A 64 -6.22 10.82 3.28
C GLY A 64 -5.34 10.96 2.03
N LEU A 65 -4.18 11.62 2.12
CA LEU A 65 -3.21 11.69 1.03
C LEU A 65 -2.69 10.30 0.63
N CYS A 66 -2.42 9.42 1.59
CA CYS A 66 -1.97 8.06 1.32
C CYS A 66 -3.02 7.28 0.51
N TYR A 67 -4.29 7.35 0.89
CA TYR A 67 -5.36 6.68 0.15
C TYR A 67 -5.58 7.30 -1.24
N HIS A 68 -5.57 8.62 -1.36
CA HIS A 68 -5.81 9.28 -2.64
C HIS A 68 -4.68 9.03 -3.65
N ASN A 69 -3.42 9.07 -3.20
CA ASN A 69 -2.24 8.94 -4.05
C ASN A 69 -1.67 7.52 -4.11
N ALA A 70 -2.32 6.54 -3.50
CA ALA A 70 -1.82 5.17 -3.38
C ALA A 70 -0.43 5.07 -2.69
N TRP A 71 -0.16 5.92 -1.68
CA TRP A 71 1.10 5.94 -0.95
C TRP A 71 1.10 4.90 0.17
N GLY A 72 1.79 3.80 -0.05
CA GLY A 72 1.87 2.69 0.91
C GLY A 72 0.59 1.86 1.05
N THR A 73 -0.41 2.14 0.22
CA THR A 73 -1.70 1.43 0.17
C THR A 73 -2.27 1.53 -1.25
N SER A 74 -3.35 0.81 -1.54
CA SER A 74 -4.13 1.02 -2.76
C SER A 74 -4.88 2.36 -2.71
N ARG A 75 -5.11 2.97 -3.89
CA ARG A 75 -5.97 4.15 -4.00
C ARG A 75 -7.39 3.82 -3.56
N ASP A 76 -7.92 4.63 -2.66
CA ASP A 76 -9.30 4.57 -2.21
C ASP A 76 -9.81 5.99 -1.93
N ASP A 77 -10.46 6.58 -2.92
CA ASP A 77 -10.96 7.95 -2.83
C ASP A 77 -12.10 8.09 -1.79
N ASN A 78 -12.82 7.01 -1.46
CA ASN A 78 -13.82 7.05 -0.38
C ASN A 78 -13.15 7.11 0.99
N GLN A 79 -12.07 6.35 1.20
CA GLN A 79 -11.27 6.44 2.43
C GLN A 79 -10.56 7.80 2.53
N ALA A 80 -10.00 8.30 1.44
CA ALA A 80 -9.41 9.63 1.40
C ALA A 80 -10.42 10.70 1.83
N LEU A 81 -11.61 10.67 1.25
CA LEU A 81 -12.69 11.60 1.57
C LEU A 81 -13.14 11.49 3.04
N TYR A 82 -13.26 10.26 3.55
CA TYR A 82 -13.60 10.01 4.96
C TYR A 82 -12.60 10.68 5.90
N TRP A 83 -11.31 10.44 5.72
CA TRP A 83 -10.27 10.97 6.58
C TRP A 83 -10.09 12.49 6.45
N TRP A 84 -10.18 13.04 5.23
CA TRP A 84 -10.14 14.49 5.03
C TRP A 84 -11.35 15.21 5.62
N ARG A 85 -12.54 14.63 5.59
CA ARG A 85 -13.70 15.19 6.28
C ARG A 85 -13.51 15.23 7.79
N GLN A 86 -12.94 14.18 8.38
CA GLN A 86 -12.62 14.15 9.81
C GLN A 86 -11.62 15.25 10.17
N ALA A 87 -10.48 15.32 9.47
CA ALA A 87 -9.48 16.35 9.70
C ALA A 87 -10.03 17.76 9.47
N GLY A 88 -10.83 17.96 8.41
CA GLY A 88 -11.46 19.23 8.10
C GLY A 88 -12.48 19.69 9.15
N ALA A 89 -13.21 18.76 9.77
CA ALA A 89 -14.10 19.05 10.89
C ALA A 89 -13.35 19.48 12.15
N GLU A 90 -12.13 18.99 12.33
CA GLU A 90 -11.20 19.35 13.42
C GLU A 90 -10.38 20.62 13.14
N GLY A 91 -10.61 21.27 11.99
CA GLY A 91 -10.03 22.57 11.66
C GLY A 91 -8.87 22.55 10.65
N ASP A 92 -8.54 21.39 10.07
CA ASP A 92 -7.52 21.33 8.99
C ASP A 92 -8.13 21.85 7.67
N GLU A 93 -7.70 23.05 7.26
CA GLU A 93 -8.20 23.70 6.04
C GLU A 93 -7.78 22.97 4.75
N ASN A 94 -6.57 22.40 4.74
CA ASN A 94 -6.10 21.64 3.57
C ASN A 94 -6.94 20.38 3.37
N ALA A 95 -7.25 19.67 4.46
CA ALA A 95 -8.14 18.51 4.41
C ALA A 95 -9.55 18.90 3.95
N ARG A 96 -10.09 20.02 4.44
CA ARG A 96 -11.40 20.53 4.01
C ARG A 96 -11.43 20.83 2.52
N ASN A 97 -10.40 21.50 2.01
CA ASN A 97 -10.28 21.84 0.60
C ASN A 97 -10.15 20.59 -0.27
N ASN A 98 -9.29 19.63 0.14
CA ASN A 98 -9.12 18.38 -0.59
C ASN A 98 -10.41 17.56 -0.61
N ALA A 99 -11.14 17.50 0.49
CA ALA A 99 -12.44 16.83 0.55
C ALA A 99 -13.45 17.45 -0.42
N GLN A 100 -13.53 18.78 -0.48
CA GLN A 100 -14.44 19.49 -1.40
C GLN A 100 -14.09 19.24 -2.87
N ILE A 101 -12.81 19.30 -3.22
CA ILE A 101 -12.34 19.02 -4.58
C ILE A 101 -12.70 17.58 -4.96
N LEU A 102 -12.34 16.61 -4.13
CA LEU A 102 -12.61 15.20 -4.40
C LEU A 102 -14.13 14.91 -4.50
N GLU A 103 -14.96 15.55 -3.67
CA GLU A 103 -16.42 15.44 -3.77
C GLU A 103 -16.97 16.00 -5.10
N GLN A 104 -16.41 17.11 -5.58
CA GLN A 104 -16.80 17.68 -6.88
C GLN A 104 -16.39 16.75 -8.02
N GLU A 105 -15.19 16.18 -7.97
CA GLU A 105 -14.71 15.20 -8.96
C GLU A 105 -15.60 13.95 -8.97
N MET A 106 -15.96 13.42 -7.81
CA MET A 106 -16.83 12.25 -7.68
C MET A 106 -18.28 12.53 -8.13
N ARG A 107 -18.79 13.76 -7.95
CA ARG A 107 -20.14 14.18 -8.38
C ARG A 107 -20.19 14.54 -9.86
N GLY A 108 -19.10 15.13 -10.37
CA GLY A 108 -19.01 15.62 -11.74
C GLY A 108 -18.89 14.54 -12.80
N GLY A 109 -18.99 13.27 -12.46
CA GLY A 109 -19.04 12.02 -13.27
C GLY A 109 -18.91 12.11 -14.77
N ASN A 110 -18.05 13.00 -15.30
CA ASN A 110 -17.57 12.93 -16.67
C ASN A 110 -16.31 13.81 -16.84
N SER A 111 -15.26 13.14 -17.30
CA SER A 111 -14.13 13.76 -17.99
C SER A 111 -13.10 14.46 -17.12
N TYR A 112 -12.28 13.66 -16.42
CA TYR A 112 -10.86 13.95 -16.46
C TYR A 112 -10.12 12.71 -16.98
N ASN A 113 -9.53 12.87 -18.15
CA ASN A 113 -8.55 11.95 -18.69
C ASN A 113 -7.47 11.72 -17.63
N ASN A 114 -7.49 10.52 -17.11
CA ASN A 114 -6.59 9.98 -16.13
C ASN A 114 -5.18 9.89 -16.76
N THR A 115 -4.33 10.87 -16.52
CA THR A 115 -2.91 10.72 -16.68
C THR A 115 -2.35 10.25 -15.34
N GLY A 116 -2.27 8.95 -15.16
CA GLY A 116 -1.54 8.30 -14.08
C GLY A 116 -2.40 7.53 -13.10
N TYR A 117 -2.31 6.22 -13.22
CA TYR A 117 -2.81 5.14 -12.37
C TYR A 117 -4.32 4.84 -12.44
N GLN A 118 -4.71 4.24 -13.55
CA GLN A 118 -5.95 3.50 -13.66
C GLN A 118 -5.93 2.30 -12.69
N ASN A 119 -6.83 2.32 -11.68
CA ASN A 119 -7.36 1.08 -11.13
C ASN A 119 -8.22 0.41 -12.22
N THR A 120 -7.59 -0.09 -13.25
CA THR A 120 -8.21 -1.10 -14.07
C THR A 120 -8.18 -2.38 -13.23
N ALA A 121 -9.35 -2.80 -12.76
CA ALA A 121 -9.54 -4.22 -12.51
C ALA A 121 -8.84 -4.97 -13.65
N PRO A 122 -8.01 -5.98 -13.37
CA PRO A 122 -7.12 -6.56 -14.35
C PRO A 122 -7.94 -6.98 -15.57
N LYS A 123 -7.72 -6.29 -16.70
CA LYS A 123 -8.15 -6.79 -17.99
C LYS A 123 -7.50 -8.14 -18.14
N LYS A 124 -8.35 -9.17 -18.26
CA LYS A 124 -8.03 -10.55 -18.65
C LYS A 124 -6.57 -10.77 -19.05
N SER A 125 -5.73 -11.11 -18.12
CA SER A 125 -4.61 -12.05 -18.17
C SER A 125 -3.60 -11.78 -17.08
N GLY A 126 -3.45 -12.69 -16.15
CA GLY A 126 -2.20 -12.87 -15.44
C GLY A 126 -1.96 -12.07 -14.17
N GLY A 127 -2.94 -11.48 -13.49
CA GLY A 127 -2.70 -10.75 -12.24
C GLY A 127 -2.23 -11.63 -11.07
N CYS A 128 -1.28 -11.16 -10.26
CA CYS A 128 -0.90 -11.81 -9.01
C CYS A 128 -1.98 -11.59 -7.93
N TYR A 129 -3.15 -12.22 -8.08
CA TYR A 129 -4.36 -11.95 -7.29
C TYR A 129 -4.13 -11.94 -5.78
N VAL A 130 -3.46 -12.97 -5.23
CA VAL A 130 -3.21 -13.05 -3.79
C VAL A 130 -2.24 -11.95 -3.34
N ALA A 131 -1.15 -11.73 -4.08
CA ALA A 131 -0.20 -10.67 -3.77
C ALA A 131 -0.85 -9.28 -3.85
N THR A 132 -1.62 -9.02 -4.90
CA THR A 132 -2.36 -7.76 -5.04
C THR A 132 -3.35 -7.54 -3.88
N ALA A 133 -4.05 -8.59 -3.44
CA ALA A 133 -4.96 -8.50 -2.30
C ALA A 133 -4.23 -8.23 -0.99
N VAL A 134 -3.05 -8.85 -0.80
CA VAL A 134 -2.25 -8.72 0.44
C VAL A 134 -1.51 -7.39 0.52
N TYR A 135 -0.96 -6.93 -0.61
CA TYR A 135 -0.21 -5.66 -0.67
C TYR A 135 -1.11 -4.46 -0.99
N GLY A 136 -2.36 -4.71 -1.38
CA GLY A 136 -3.35 -3.67 -1.65
C GLY A 136 -3.16 -2.95 -2.99
N SER A 137 -2.12 -3.28 -3.76
CA SER A 137 -1.83 -2.67 -5.06
C SER A 137 -1.28 -3.70 -6.05
N TYR A 138 -1.68 -3.55 -7.31
CA TYR A 138 -1.09 -4.28 -8.43
C TYR A 138 0.27 -3.70 -8.83
N ASP A 139 0.42 -2.40 -8.63
CA ASP A 139 1.61 -1.63 -8.98
C ASP A 139 2.37 -1.20 -7.72
N CYS A 140 3.06 -2.17 -7.11
CA CYS A 140 3.98 -1.95 -6.01
C CYS A 140 5.23 -2.83 -6.17
N PRO A 141 6.37 -2.45 -5.54
CA PRO A 141 7.65 -3.14 -5.70
C PRO A 141 7.58 -4.64 -5.46
N GLU A 142 6.81 -5.07 -4.47
CA GLU A 142 6.64 -6.46 -4.10
C GLU A 142 5.91 -7.24 -5.21
N VAL A 143 4.83 -6.66 -5.74
CA VAL A 143 4.06 -7.29 -6.81
C VAL A 143 4.83 -7.28 -8.12
N TRP A 144 5.59 -6.23 -8.44
CA TRP A 144 6.47 -6.21 -9.62
C TRP A 144 7.55 -7.28 -9.56
N THR A 145 8.17 -7.48 -8.39
CA THR A 145 9.15 -8.56 -8.16
C THR A 145 8.53 -9.94 -8.42
N LEU A 146 7.33 -10.20 -7.88
CA LEU A 146 6.61 -11.47 -8.06
C LEU A 146 6.17 -11.70 -9.50
N ARG A 147 5.74 -10.64 -10.20
CA ARG A 147 5.37 -10.70 -11.62
C ARG A 147 6.56 -11.03 -12.51
N ARG A 148 7.72 -10.37 -12.27
CA ARG A 148 8.98 -10.71 -12.98
C ARG A 148 9.40 -12.15 -12.75
N PHE A 149 9.35 -12.60 -11.51
CA PHE A 149 9.65 -13.99 -11.19
C PHE A 149 8.71 -14.96 -11.90
N ARG A 150 7.40 -14.68 -11.93
CA ARG A 150 6.44 -15.45 -12.70
C ARG A 150 6.84 -15.52 -14.17
N ASP A 151 7.08 -14.37 -14.80
CA ASP A 151 7.22 -14.25 -16.25
C ASP A 151 8.62 -14.66 -16.77
N ASN A 152 9.63 -14.52 -15.94
CA ASN A 152 11.02 -14.81 -16.36
C ASN A 152 11.53 -16.16 -15.83
N THR A 153 10.89 -16.74 -14.81
CA THR A 153 11.38 -17.96 -14.18
C THR A 153 10.36 -19.10 -14.22
N LEU A 154 9.12 -18.82 -13.74
CA LEU A 154 8.11 -19.88 -13.66
C LEU A 154 7.61 -20.31 -15.04
N THR A 155 7.51 -19.38 -16.00
CA THR A 155 7.06 -19.71 -17.36
C THR A 155 8.06 -20.57 -18.15
N GLU A 156 9.33 -20.53 -17.78
CA GLU A 156 10.38 -21.30 -18.46
C GLU A 156 10.30 -22.81 -18.17
N THR A 157 9.73 -23.17 -17.03
CA THR A 157 9.63 -24.59 -16.62
C THR A 157 8.21 -25.16 -16.79
N TRP A 158 8.10 -26.45 -17.07
CA TRP A 158 6.76 -27.07 -17.19
C TRP A 158 6.00 -27.08 -15.85
N HIS A 159 6.71 -27.29 -14.74
CA HIS A 159 6.11 -27.24 -13.40
C HIS A 159 5.62 -25.82 -13.07
N GLY A 160 6.41 -24.81 -13.41
CA GLY A 160 6.02 -23.40 -13.20
C GLY A 160 4.79 -23.04 -14.02
N ARG A 161 4.71 -23.47 -15.29
CA ARG A 161 3.51 -23.27 -16.11
C ARG A 161 2.28 -23.99 -15.54
N ALA A 162 2.46 -25.21 -15.03
CA ALA A 162 1.37 -25.94 -14.36
C ALA A 162 0.92 -25.22 -13.09
N PHE A 163 1.85 -24.77 -12.27
CA PHE A 163 1.57 -23.96 -11.08
C PHE A 163 0.79 -22.69 -11.42
N ILE A 164 1.24 -21.93 -12.42
CA ILE A 164 0.58 -20.71 -12.88
C ILE A 164 -0.88 -21.01 -13.27
N ARG A 165 -1.15 -22.07 -14.03
CA ARG A 165 -2.52 -22.46 -14.43
C ARG A 165 -3.42 -22.74 -13.22
N VAL A 166 -2.93 -23.54 -12.27
CA VAL A 166 -3.67 -23.86 -11.04
C VAL A 166 -3.89 -22.62 -10.20
N TYR A 167 -2.85 -21.80 -10.03
CA TYR A 167 -2.94 -20.54 -9.29
C TYR A 167 -4.03 -19.64 -9.85
N TYR A 168 -4.05 -19.40 -11.15
CA TYR A 168 -5.06 -18.54 -11.78
C TYR A 168 -6.47 -19.13 -11.82
N ALA A 169 -6.60 -20.43 -11.73
CA ALA A 169 -7.92 -21.07 -11.61
C ALA A 169 -8.52 -20.89 -10.21
N ILE A 170 -7.69 -20.85 -9.17
CA ILE A 170 -8.15 -20.89 -7.78
C ILE A 170 -8.07 -19.52 -7.10
N SER A 171 -7.01 -18.74 -7.35
CA SER A 171 -6.74 -17.51 -6.62
C SER A 171 -7.82 -16.42 -6.74
N PRO A 172 -8.49 -16.20 -7.88
CA PRO A 172 -9.58 -15.22 -7.96
C PRO A 172 -10.72 -15.53 -7.00
N THR A 173 -11.08 -16.81 -6.89
CA THR A 173 -12.14 -17.27 -5.98
C THR A 173 -11.74 -17.12 -4.53
N LEU A 174 -10.51 -17.49 -4.17
CA LEU A 174 -10.00 -17.33 -2.82
C LEU A 174 -9.95 -15.84 -2.40
N VAL A 175 -9.45 -14.98 -3.28
CA VAL A 175 -9.36 -13.54 -3.03
C VAL A 175 -10.76 -12.92 -2.93
N LYS A 176 -11.70 -13.33 -3.75
CA LYS A 176 -13.09 -12.87 -3.70
C LYS A 176 -13.75 -13.19 -2.35
N TRP A 177 -13.48 -14.37 -1.77
CA TRP A 177 -14.09 -14.79 -0.53
C TRP A 177 -13.35 -14.30 0.71
N PHE A 178 -12.03 -14.29 0.69
CA PHE A 178 -11.19 -14.09 1.87
C PHE A 178 -10.24 -12.90 1.78
N GLY A 179 -10.01 -12.32 0.60
CA GLY A 179 -9.00 -11.28 0.38
C GLY A 179 -9.21 -9.99 1.20
N HIS A 180 -10.44 -9.76 1.67
CA HIS A 180 -10.80 -8.63 2.54
C HIS A 180 -10.65 -8.93 4.03
N THR A 181 -10.30 -10.17 4.41
CA THR A 181 -10.21 -10.59 5.80
C THR A 181 -8.79 -10.38 6.36
N GLU A 182 -8.68 -9.88 7.59
CA GLU A 182 -7.38 -9.62 8.21
C GLU A 182 -6.55 -10.89 8.37
N TRP A 183 -7.17 -12.02 8.74
CA TRP A 183 -6.46 -13.28 8.90
C TRP A 183 -5.85 -13.78 7.58
N PHE A 184 -6.52 -13.59 6.45
CA PHE A 184 -5.99 -13.94 5.12
C PHE A 184 -4.76 -13.10 4.80
N ASN A 185 -4.87 -11.79 4.98
CA ASN A 185 -3.78 -10.86 4.74
C ASN A 185 -2.59 -11.15 5.64
N HIS A 186 -2.82 -11.38 6.93
CA HIS A 186 -1.77 -11.71 7.89
C HIS A 186 -1.05 -13.03 7.58
N MET A 187 -1.82 -14.07 7.22
CA MET A 187 -1.27 -15.39 6.87
C MET A 187 -0.38 -15.32 5.63
N TRP A 188 -0.83 -14.64 4.59
CA TRP A 188 -0.11 -14.58 3.32
C TRP A 188 1.03 -13.56 3.33
N ARG A 189 0.90 -12.45 4.06
CA ARG A 189 1.89 -11.38 4.06
C ARG A 189 3.27 -11.86 4.46
N GLY A 190 3.40 -12.53 5.60
CA GLY A 190 4.71 -13.04 6.05
C GLY A 190 5.34 -14.07 5.12
N THR A 191 4.53 -14.78 4.32
CA THR A 191 5.02 -15.74 3.32
C THR A 191 5.49 -15.01 2.07
N LEU A 192 4.69 -14.06 1.59
CA LEU A 192 5.02 -13.23 0.42
C LEU A 192 6.22 -12.33 0.67
N ASP A 193 6.32 -11.69 1.84
CA ASP A 193 7.46 -10.85 2.21
C ASP A 193 8.78 -11.64 2.19
N ARG A 194 8.78 -12.86 2.75
CA ARG A 194 9.98 -13.74 2.70
C ARG A 194 10.35 -14.12 1.27
N MET A 195 9.35 -14.40 0.44
CA MET A 195 9.56 -14.73 -0.98
C MET A 195 10.11 -13.54 -1.75
N VAL A 196 9.49 -12.36 -1.60
CA VAL A 196 9.93 -11.12 -2.25
C VAL A 196 11.36 -10.75 -1.84
N ASN A 197 11.66 -10.74 -0.54
CA ASN A 197 13.01 -10.44 -0.03
C ASN A 197 14.05 -11.40 -0.60
N LYS A 198 13.74 -12.70 -0.68
CA LYS A 198 14.64 -13.67 -1.29
C LYS A 198 14.86 -13.38 -2.77
N LEU A 199 13.79 -13.12 -3.53
CA LEU A 199 13.89 -12.83 -4.97
C LEU A 199 14.69 -11.56 -5.25
N GLN A 200 14.51 -10.51 -4.44
CA GLN A 200 15.27 -9.27 -4.55
C GLN A 200 16.76 -9.48 -4.21
N ASN A 201 17.05 -10.29 -3.20
CA ASN A 201 18.42 -10.67 -2.88
C ASN A 201 19.07 -11.52 -3.99
N ASP A 202 18.27 -12.32 -4.70
CA ASP A 202 18.69 -13.09 -5.87
C ASP A 202 18.78 -12.23 -7.16
N GLY A 203 18.56 -10.91 -7.06
CA GLY A 203 18.72 -9.94 -8.14
C GLY A 203 17.48 -9.67 -8.98
N VAL A 204 16.30 -10.10 -8.55
CA VAL A 204 15.03 -9.74 -9.23
C VAL A 204 14.68 -8.30 -8.89
N GLU A 205 14.59 -7.46 -9.93
CA GLU A 205 14.31 -6.02 -9.78
C GLU A 205 12.91 -5.76 -9.21
N SER A 206 12.79 -4.68 -8.44
CA SER A 206 11.55 -4.16 -7.85
C SER A 206 11.07 -2.85 -8.49
N THR A 207 11.52 -2.58 -9.73
CA THR A 207 11.10 -1.42 -10.52
C THR A 207 9.76 -1.66 -11.24
N PRO A 208 9.04 -0.63 -11.72
CA PRO A 208 7.80 -0.79 -12.47
C PRO A 208 7.89 -1.84 -13.58
N TYR A 209 6.86 -2.66 -13.70
CA TYR A 209 6.87 -3.84 -14.57
C TYR A 209 5.53 -4.00 -15.31
N GLU A 210 5.61 -4.08 -16.63
CA GLU A 210 4.47 -4.45 -17.48
C GLU A 210 4.46 -5.96 -17.73
N ASP A 211 3.28 -6.58 -17.64
CA ASP A 211 3.13 -8.03 -17.87
C ASP A 211 3.49 -8.37 -19.32
N LYS A 212 4.15 -9.52 -19.50
CA LYS A 212 4.30 -10.11 -20.81
C LYS A 212 2.95 -10.65 -21.26
N GLU A 213 2.55 -10.33 -22.47
CA GLU A 213 1.40 -10.96 -23.12
C GLU A 213 1.74 -12.42 -23.45
N PHE A 214 0.86 -13.34 -23.06
CA PHE A 214 0.95 -14.80 -23.33
C PHE A 214 -0.20 -15.25 -24.19
#